data_5afe05783526b24ab0ae828723a243c3
#
_entry.id   5afe05783526b24ab0ae828723a243c3
#
_cell.length_a   1.000
_cell.length_b   1.000
_cell.length_c   1.000
_cell.angle_alpha   90.00
_cell.angle_beta   90.00
_cell.angle_gamma   90.00
#
_symmetry.space_group_name_H-M   'P 1'
#
loop_
_entity.id
_entity.type
_entity.pdbx_description
1 polymer ?
#
loop_
_entity_poly.entity_id
_entity_poly.type
_entity_poly.pdbx_seq_one_letter_code
_entity_poly.pdbx_strand_id
1 'polypeptide(L)'
;DDTKWGPMHWAHATSRDLLHWDEEPIAFYPDATGHMFSGSVVVDSTNSSGLFKSPEGGLVAIITSNGNGQRIEIAYSEDEGRTWQKYDKVVADWSQDPLQNQDFRDPKVFRWDNQWFMVLAGGPLRIYSSPDLKNWQVETTYKDLHTECPDLYPIVANDGALKWVLSRGGRSYKVGDFKQVDGKWAFVADDVYQDHDEIMNFGKDSYAAMTYYVHDFGTADHPKIPQLTEINWMNTREDYCNL
;
A
#
# COMPACT_ATOMS: atom_id res chain seq x y z
N ASP A 1 -16.19 -3.86 18.80
CA ASP A 1 -15.51 -4.77 19.72
C ASP A 1 -16.15 -6.15 19.63
N ASP A 2 -15.60 -7.01 18.79
CA ASP A 2 -16.04 -8.40 18.68
C ASP A 2 -14.79 -9.30 18.75
N THR A 3 -14.92 -10.44 19.40
CA THR A 3 -13.91 -11.49 19.43
C THR A 3 -13.88 -12.33 18.16
N LYS A 4 -14.79 -12.05 17.21
CA LYS A 4 -14.88 -12.73 15.93
C LYS A 4 -14.34 -11.85 14.80
N TRP A 5 -13.70 -12.50 13.83
CA TRP A 5 -13.23 -11.85 12.62
C TRP A 5 -14.39 -11.33 11.76
N GLY A 6 -14.33 -10.04 11.42
CA GLY A 6 -15.27 -9.35 10.51
C GLY A 6 -16.64 -8.96 11.15
N PRO A 7 -17.49 -8.22 10.39
CA PRO A 7 -17.18 -7.60 9.10
C PRO A 7 -16.18 -6.47 9.23
N MET A 8 -15.22 -6.40 8.29
CA MET A 8 -14.13 -5.42 8.34
C MET A 8 -14.56 -4.08 7.74
N HIS A 9 -14.18 -3.00 8.42
CA HIS A 9 -14.44 -1.61 8.07
C HIS A 9 -13.12 -0.83 8.06
N TRP A 10 -13.10 0.33 7.43
CA TRP A 10 -12.03 1.31 7.66
C TRP A 10 -12.49 2.32 8.72
N ALA A 11 -11.92 2.22 9.91
CA ALA A 11 -12.00 3.28 10.91
C ALA A 11 -11.18 4.49 10.45
N HIS A 12 -11.50 5.66 10.99
CA HIS A 12 -10.84 6.89 10.62
C HIS A 12 -10.55 7.73 11.86
N ALA A 13 -9.37 8.30 11.92
CA ALA A 13 -8.97 9.26 12.93
C ALA A 13 -8.01 10.29 12.33
N THR A 14 -8.00 11.48 12.88
CA THR A 14 -7.11 12.58 12.48
C THR A 14 -6.20 12.99 13.62
N SER A 15 -4.99 13.43 13.31
CA SER A 15 -4.02 13.90 14.29
C SER A 15 -3.20 15.06 13.72
N ARG A 16 -2.78 15.97 14.61
CA ARG A 16 -1.86 17.07 14.28
C ARG A 16 -0.41 16.77 14.65
N ASP A 17 -0.20 15.81 15.54
CA ASP A 17 1.11 15.50 16.13
C ASP A 17 1.45 14.01 16.17
N LEU A 18 0.57 13.14 15.66
CA LEU A 18 0.66 11.68 15.65
C LEU A 18 0.62 11.04 17.06
N LEU A 19 0.37 11.81 18.10
CA LEU A 19 0.26 11.35 19.49
C LEU A 19 -1.17 11.47 20.01
N HIS A 20 -1.85 12.54 19.62
CA HIS A 20 -3.24 12.81 20.00
C HIS A 20 -4.12 12.66 18.76
N TRP A 21 -5.14 11.84 18.87
CA TRP A 21 -6.01 11.47 17.77
C TRP A 21 -7.46 11.83 18.07
N ASP A 22 -8.10 12.45 17.12
CA ASP A 22 -9.54 12.69 17.12
C ASP A 22 -10.20 11.61 16.24
N GLU A 23 -11.14 10.84 16.83
CA GLU A 23 -11.89 9.82 16.14
C GLU A 23 -12.90 10.47 15.19
N GLU A 24 -12.90 10.02 13.95
CA GLU A 24 -13.82 10.46 12.90
C GLU A 24 -14.84 9.34 12.59
N PRO A 25 -15.93 9.66 11.88
CA PRO A 25 -16.85 8.63 11.40
C PRO A 25 -16.12 7.57 10.57
N ILE A 26 -16.62 6.33 10.62
CA ILE A 26 -16.10 5.21 9.82
C ILE A 26 -16.06 5.63 8.33
N ALA A 27 -14.89 5.53 7.71
CA ALA A 27 -14.68 5.93 6.33
C ALA A 27 -15.36 4.98 5.34
N PHE A 28 -15.25 3.68 5.57
CA PHE A 28 -15.83 2.66 4.69
C PHE A 28 -16.47 1.53 5.47
N TYR A 29 -17.71 1.23 5.12
CA TYR A 29 -18.47 0.09 5.60
C TYR A 29 -18.40 -1.06 4.58
N PRO A 30 -18.54 -2.33 5.03
CA PRO A 30 -18.81 -3.43 4.11
C PRO A 30 -20.02 -3.13 3.22
N ASP A 31 -19.94 -3.54 1.97
CA ASP A 31 -21.03 -3.37 1.00
C ASP A 31 -21.20 -4.62 0.12
N ALA A 32 -21.87 -4.47 -1.01
CA ALA A 32 -22.11 -5.57 -1.95
C ALA A 32 -20.83 -6.19 -2.54
N THR A 33 -19.69 -5.49 -2.48
CA THR A 33 -18.40 -5.99 -2.96
C THR A 33 -17.65 -6.78 -1.88
N GLY A 34 -18.08 -6.70 -0.63
CA GLY A 34 -17.54 -7.47 0.48
C GLY A 34 -17.04 -6.63 1.65
N HIS A 35 -16.14 -7.21 2.42
CA HIS A 35 -15.49 -6.56 3.55
C HIS A 35 -14.39 -5.61 3.06
N MET A 36 -14.17 -4.52 3.78
CA MET A 36 -13.10 -3.54 3.49
C MET A 36 -11.81 -3.99 4.14
N PHE A 37 -10.96 -4.66 3.37
CA PHE A 37 -9.63 -5.07 3.80
C PHE A 37 -8.63 -3.94 3.62
N SER A 38 -7.37 -4.20 3.98
CA SER A 38 -6.29 -3.21 3.98
C SER A 38 -6.05 -2.56 2.62
N GLY A 39 -5.44 -1.39 2.66
CA GLY A 39 -5.10 -0.60 1.48
C GLY A 39 -4.26 0.61 1.86
N SER A 40 -4.20 1.58 1.00
CA SER A 40 -3.45 2.83 1.21
C SER A 40 -4.21 4.04 0.70
N VAL A 41 -3.77 5.24 1.11
CA VAL A 41 -4.32 6.51 0.64
C VAL A 41 -3.19 7.34 0.04
N VAL A 42 -3.44 7.96 -1.10
CA VAL A 42 -2.50 8.87 -1.76
C VAL A 42 -3.15 10.22 -2.03
N VAL A 43 -2.33 11.25 -2.18
CA VAL A 43 -2.77 12.57 -2.66
C VAL A 43 -2.53 12.65 -4.17
N ASP A 44 -3.57 12.69 -4.96
CA ASP A 44 -3.49 12.93 -6.40
C ASP A 44 -3.51 14.45 -6.67
N SER A 45 -2.39 15.11 -6.37
CA SER A 45 -2.25 16.56 -6.42
C SER A 45 -2.30 17.16 -7.84
N THR A 46 -2.34 16.34 -8.85
CA THR A 46 -2.41 16.77 -10.26
C THR A 46 -3.70 16.35 -10.93
N ASN A 47 -4.63 15.76 -10.15
CA ASN A 47 -5.87 15.18 -10.67
C ASN A 47 -5.62 14.23 -11.86
N SER A 48 -4.56 13.43 -11.76
CA SER A 48 -4.21 12.46 -12.81
C SER A 48 -5.32 11.41 -13.01
N SER A 49 -6.07 11.12 -11.94
CA SER A 49 -7.22 10.23 -11.99
C SER A 49 -8.43 10.83 -12.70
N GLY A 50 -8.52 12.16 -12.79
CA GLY A 50 -9.70 12.85 -13.32
C GLY A 50 -10.97 12.64 -12.46
N LEU A 51 -10.81 12.31 -11.18
CA LEU A 51 -11.93 12.10 -10.26
C LEU A 51 -12.42 13.38 -9.61
N PHE A 52 -11.58 14.41 -9.58
CA PHE A 52 -11.81 15.64 -8.85
C PHE A 52 -12.31 16.77 -9.76
N LYS A 53 -13.12 17.64 -9.21
CA LYS A 53 -13.55 18.88 -9.90
C LYS A 53 -12.43 19.90 -9.93
N SER A 54 -11.63 19.96 -8.85
CA SER A 54 -10.44 20.83 -8.78
C SER A 54 -9.28 20.24 -9.54
N PRO A 55 -8.50 21.05 -10.27
CA PRO A 55 -7.24 20.62 -10.87
C PRO A 55 -6.16 20.31 -9.80
N GLU A 56 -6.34 20.77 -8.57
CA GLU A 56 -5.47 20.50 -7.43
C GLU A 56 -5.68 19.10 -6.86
N GLY A 57 -6.70 18.36 -7.38
CA GLY A 57 -6.97 16.98 -7.00
C GLY A 57 -7.50 16.83 -5.58
N GLY A 58 -7.12 15.73 -4.93
CA GLY A 58 -7.57 15.37 -3.59
C GLY A 58 -7.01 14.01 -3.15
N LEU A 59 -7.67 13.39 -2.18
CA LEU A 59 -7.27 12.08 -1.66
C LEU A 59 -7.90 10.96 -2.48
N VAL A 60 -7.11 9.93 -2.78
CA VAL A 60 -7.60 8.67 -3.36
C VAL A 60 -7.23 7.53 -2.42
N ALA A 61 -8.23 6.82 -1.93
CA ALA A 61 -8.10 5.58 -1.17
C ALA A 61 -8.11 4.39 -2.14
N ILE A 62 -7.14 3.51 -2.00
CA ILE A 62 -7.00 2.27 -2.75
C ILE A 62 -7.29 1.13 -1.77
N ILE A 63 -8.37 0.41 -1.97
CA ILE A 63 -9.02 -0.45 -0.98
C ILE A 63 -9.09 -1.87 -1.50
N THR A 64 -8.76 -2.85 -0.66
CA THR A 64 -9.10 -4.24 -0.96
C THR A 64 -10.53 -4.51 -0.53
N SER A 65 -11.40 -4.93 -1.46
CA SER A 65 -12.70 -5.52 -1.13
C SER A 65 -12.60 -7.04 -1.15
N ASN A 66 -13.15 -7.70 -0.11
CA ASN A 66 -13.13 -9.15 0.07
C ASN A 66 -14.53 -9.72 0.12
N GLY A 67 -15.04 -10.14 -1.01
CA GLY A 67 -16.36 -10.78 -1.16
C GLY A 67 -16.23 -12.11 -1.90
N ASN A 68 -16.42 -12.11 -3.20
CA ASN A 68 -16.17 -13.27 -4.04
C ASN A 68 -14.76 -13.17 -4.67
N GLY A 69 -13.73 -13.47 -3.87
CA GLY A 69 -12.33 -13.17 -4.16
C GLY A 69 -11.98 -11.72 -3.82
N GLN A 70 -10.68 -11.41 -3.81
CA GLN A 70 -10.17 -10.09 -3.44
C GLN A 70 -9.98 -9.21 -4.67
N ARG A 71 -10.36 -7.93 -4.56
CA ARG A 71 -10.32 -6.96 -5.65
C ARG A 71 -9.88 -5.61 -5.10
N ILE A 72 -9.35 -4.79 -5.99
CA ILE A 72 -8.94 -3.44 -5.66
C ILE A 72 -9.98 -2.46 -6.20
N GLU A 73 -10.51 -1.69 -5.29
CA GLU A 73 -11.43 -0.58 -5.55
C GLU A 73 -10.79 0.73 -5.14
N ILE A 74 -11.33 1.84 -5.60
CA ILE A 74 -10.91 3.17 -5.17
C ILE A 74 -12.09 4.00 -4.70
N ALA A 75 -11.80 4.88 -3.76
CA ALA A 75 -12.67 5.96 -3.35
C ALA A 75 -11.87 7.26 -3.32
N TYR A 76 -12.54 8.39 -3.43
CA TYR A 76 -11.89 9.69 -3.44
C TYR A 76 -12.60 10.68 -2.51
N SER A 77 -11.82 11.65 -2.02
CA SER A 77 -12.28 12.70 -1.12
C SER A 77 -11.79 14.06 -1.62
N GLU A 78 -12.72 15.05 -1.64
CA GLU A 78 -12.44 16.45 -1.95
C GLU A 78 -12.35 17.33 -0.69
N ASP A 79 -12.46 16.76 0.52
CA ASP A 79 -12.59 17.46 1.79
C ASP A 79 -11.62 16.92 2.86
N GLU A 80 -10.38 16.57 2.43
CA GLU A 80 -9.31 16.09 3.29
C GLU A 80 -9.64 14.78 4.04
N GLY A 81 -10.45 13.92 3.41
CA GLY A 81 -10.79 12.61 3.95
C GLY A 81 -12.01 12.60 4.87
N ARG A 82 -12.71 13.72 5.07
CA ARG A 82 -13.92 13.75 5.92
C ARG A 82 -15.06 12.97 5.31
N THR A 83 -15.24 13.07 3.98
CA THR A 83 -16.21 12.27 3.24
C THR A 83 -15.56 11.59 2.04
N TRP A 84 -16.10 10.44 1.67
CA TRP A 84 -15.57 9.61 0.60
C TRP A 84 -16.65 9.24 -0.41
N GLN A 85 -16.27 9.25 -1.68
CA GLN A 85 -17.11 8.79 -2.79
C GLN A 85 -16.42 7.58 -3.43
N LYS A 86 -17.10 6.44 -3.47
CA LYS A 86 -16.58 5.25 -4.19
C LYS A 86 -16.64 5.48 -5.70
N TYR A 87 -15.58 5.08 -6.36
CA TYR A 87 -15.56 4.93 -7.80
C TYR A 87 -16.32 3.65 -8.16
N ASP A 88 -17.17 3.71 -9.17
CA ASP A 88 -18.16 2.68 -9.50
C ASP A 88 -17.57 1.43 -10.20
N LYS A 89 -16.24 1.35 -10.33
CA LYS A 89 -15.54 0.24 -11.00
C LYS A 89 -14.42 -0.32 -10.17
N VAL A 90 -14.26 -1.63 -10.24
CA VAL A 90 -13.06 -2.33 -9.80
C VAL A 90 -11.89 -1.91 -10.69
N VAL A 91 -10.75 -1.56 -10.09
CA VAL A 91 -9.56 -1.10 -10.82
C VAL A 91 -8.52 -2.19 -11.01
N ALA A 92 -8.53 -3.24 -10.18
CA ALA A 92 -7.77 -4.47 -10.39
C ALA A 92 -8.52 -5.65 -9.77
N ASP A 93 -8.47 -6.81 -10.42
CA ASP A 93 -9.21 -8.00 -10.03
C ASP A 93 -8.30 -9.23 -10.10
N TRP A 94 -8.35 -10.07 -9.07
CA TRP A 94 -7.57 -11.30 -8.98
C TRP A 94 -7.74 -12.23 -10.19
N SER A 95 -8.92 -12.26 -10.79
CA SER A 95 -9.20 -13.12 -11.94
C SER A 95 -8.51 -12.66 -13.24
N GLN A 96 -8.08 -11.39 -13.27
CA GLN A 96 -7.31 -10.81 -14.38
C GLN A 96 -5.80 -10.81 -14.09
N ASP A 97 -5.41 -11.15 -12.87
CA ASP A 97 -4.00 -11.30 -12.48
C ASP A 97 -3.38 -12.50 -13.19
N PRO A 98 -2.13 -12.44 -13.67
CA PRO A 98 -1.48 -13.56 -14.37
C PRO A 98 -1.44 -14.87 -13.58
N LEU A 99 -1.47 -14.78 -12.25
CA LEU A 99 -1.47 -15.96 -11.38
C LEU A 99 -2.86 -16.45 -11.00
N GLN A 100 -3.90 -15.66 -11.25
CA GLN A 100 -5.30 -15.94 -10.88
C GLN A 100 -5.44 -16.41 -9.42
N ASN A 101 -4.67 -15.81 -8.52
CA ASN A 101 -4.70 -16.13 -7.10
C ASN A 101 -5.69 -15.22 -6.40
N GLN A 102 -6.67 -15.79 -5.67
CA GLN A 102 -7.70 -15.04 -4.94
C GLN A 102 -7.15 -14.22 -3.77
N ASP A 103 -5.96 -14.55 -3.27
CA ASP A 103 -5.20 -13.73 -2.34
C ASP A 103 -4.56 -12.57 -3.10
N PHE A 104 -5.26 -11.44 -3.12
CA PHE A 104 -4.98 -10.27 -3.96
C PHE A 104 -5.34 -9.00 -3.19
N ARG A 105 -4.47 -8.58 -2.25
CA ARG A 105 -4.77 -7.58 -1.23
C ARG A 105 -3.60 -6.71 -0.82
N ASP A 106 -3.89 -5.77 0.10
CA ASP A 106 -2.96 -4.87 0.77
C ASP A 106 -2.18 -3.98 -0.21
N PRO A 107 -2.89 -3.23 -1.09
CA PRO A 107 -2.23 -2.37 -2.05
C PRO A 107 -1.50 -1.22 -1.34
N LYS A 108 -0.19 -1.12 -1.55
CA LYS A 108 0.59 0.07 -1.23
C LYS A 108 0.85 0.83 -2.52
N VAL A 109 0.35 2.05 -2.58
CA VAL A 109 0.47 2.91 -3.77
C VAL A 109 1.39 4.08 -3.51
N PHE A 110 2.25 4.38 -4.48
CA PHE A 110 3.15 5.52 -4.47
C PHE A 110 3.37 6.04 -5.90
N ARG A 111 3.91 7.25 -6.01
CA ARG A 111 4.29 7.87 -7.29
C ARG A 111 5.79 7.92 -7.43
N TRP A 112 6.28 7.48 -8.59
CA TRP A 112 7.67 7.53 -8.98
C TRP A 112 7.78 7.71 -10.50
N ASP A 113 8.74 8.49 -10.95
CA ASP A 113 9.01 8.73 -12.36
C ASP A 113 7.75 9.12 -13.16
N ASN A 114 6.96 10.02 -12.56
CA ASN A 114 5.72 10.57 -13.11
C ASN A 114 4.57 9.59 -13.34
N GLN A 115 4.63 8.40 -12.79
CA GLN A 115 3.54 7.43 -12.83
C GLN A 115 3.27 6.82 -11.44
N TRP A 116 2.12 6.20 -11.28
CA TRP A 116 1.72 5.52 -10.07
C TRP A 116 2.18 4.07 -10.11
N PHE A 117 2.60 3.58 -8.97
CA PHE A 117 2.93 2.17 -8.74
C PHE A 117 2.11 1.63 -7.61
N MET A 118 1.73 0.36 -7.71
CA MET A 118 1.06 -0.39 -6.67
C MET A 118 1.85 -1.67 -6.41
N VAL A 119 2.30 -1.82 -5.17
CA VAL A 119 2.82 -3.09 -4.68
C VAL A 119 1.66 -3.81 -4.00
N LEU A 120 1.41 -5.04 -4.43
CA LEU A 120 0.25 -5.81 -4.02
C LEU A 120 0.67 -7.21 -3.59
N ALA A 121 0.04 -7.72 -2.54
CA ALA A 121 0.38 -9.00 -1.93
C ALA A 121 -0.87 -9.83 -1.58
N GLY A 122 -0.82 -10.50 -0.42
CA GLY A 122 -1.79 -11.46 0.04
C GLY A 122 -1.50 -12.87 -0.45
N GLY A 123 -0.41 -13.04 -1.14
CA GLY A 123 0.13 -14.25 -1.76
C GLY A 123 1.41 -13.85 -2.43
N PRO A 124 1.66 -14.21 -3.68
CA PRO A 124 2.80 -13.71 -4.43
C PRO A 124 2.79 -12.19 -4.54
N LEU A 125 3.96 -11.57 -4.35
CA LEU A 125 4.12 -10.13 -4.51
C LEU A 125 4.00 -9.73 -5.99
N ARG A 126 3.30 -8.63 -6.26
CA ARG A 126 3.15 -8.07 -7.60
C ARG A 126 3.42 -6.58 -7.59
N ILE A 127 3.95 -6.09 -8.69
CA ILE A 127 4.10 -4.67 -8.97
C ILE A 127 3.26 -4.33 -10.19
N TYR A 128 2.43 -3.32 -10.04
CA TYR A 128 1.63 -2.73 -11.10
C TYR A 128 2.05 -1.28 -11.32
N SER A 129 1.83 -0.76 -12.52
CA SER A 129 1.93 0.66 -12.83
C SER A 129 0.61 1.20 -13.37
N SER A 130 0.39 2.51 -13.20
CA SER A 130 -0.78 3.20 -13.71
C SER A 130 -0.47 4.67 -14.02
N PRO A 131 -1.00 5.23 -15.10
CA PRO A 131 -0.92 6.67 -15.36
C PRO A 131 -1.95 7.47 -14.54
N ASP A 132 -3.02 6.84 -14.03
CA ASP A 132 -4.24 7.53 -13.60
C ASP A 132 -4.95 6.88 -12.39
N LEU A 133 -4.32 5.96 -11.66
CA LEU A 133 -4.89 5.22 -10.52
C LEU A 133 -6.10 4.32 -10.86
N LYS A 134 -6.58 4.32 -12.08
CA LYS A 134 -7.74 3.55 -12.52
C LYS A 134 -7.39 2.40 -13.48
N ASN A 135 -6.38 2.63 -14.31
CA ASN A 135 -5.95 1.68 -15.33
C ASN A 135 -4.58 1.11 -14.93
N TRP A 136 -4.56 -0.11 -14.42
CA TRP A 136 -3.36 -0.78 -13.90
C TRP A 136 -2.86 -1.84 -14.86
N GLN A 137 -1.55 -1.88 -15.06
CA GLN A 137 -0.87 -2.93 -15.82
C GLN A 137 0.17 -3.64 -14.95
N VAL A 138 0.30 -4.94 -15.14
CA VAL A 138 1.31 -5.74 -14.43
C VAL A 138 2.70 -5.42 -14.95
N GLU A 139 3.58 -5.04 -14.06
CA GLU A 139 5.01 -4.89 -14.33
C GLU A 139 5.75 -6.19 -14.02
N THR A 140 5.78 -6.59 -12.76
CA THR A 140 6.51 -7.78 -12.31
C THR A 140 5.71 -8.57 -11.29
N THR A 141 5.87 -9.89 -11.32
CA THR A 141 5.32 -10.83 -10.35
C THR A 141 6.43 -11.67 -9.75
N TYR A 142 6.51 -11.71 -8.43
CA TYR A 142 7.47 -12.50 -7.66
C TYR A 142 6.77 -13.74 -7.11
N LYS A 143 6.77 -14.83 -7.89
CA LYS A 143 5.99 -16.04 -7.59
C LYS A 143 6.34 -16.70 -6.27
N ASP A 144 7.60 -16.61 -5.86
CA ASP A 144 8.13 -17.26 -4.67
C ASP A 144 8.22 -16.32 -3.46
N LEU A 145 7.86 -15.04 -3.62
CA LEU A 145 7.86 -14.05 -2.55
C LEU A 145 6.44 -13.83 -2.06
N HIS A 146 6.04 -14.60 -1.06
CA HIS A 146 4.74 -14.50 -0.43
C HIS A 146 4.80 -13.58 0.78
N THR A 147 3.86 -12.64 0.86
CA THR A 147 3.75 -11.71 1.99
C THR A 147 2.33 -11.17 2.13
N GLU A 148 2.08 -10.54 3.26
CA GLU A 148 0.98 -9.60 3.49
C GLU A 148 1.56 -8.22 3.73
N CYS A 149 0.74 -7.17 3.64
CA CYS A 149 1.08 -5.79 3.97
C CYS A 149 2.46 -5.38 3.40
N PRO A 150 2.68 -5.44 2.09
CA PRO A 150 3.95 -5.04 1.50
C PRO A 150 4.10 -3.53 1.55
N ASP A 151 5.34 -3.06 1.68
CA ASP A 151 5.67 -1.65 1.48
C ASP A 151 6.93 -1.53 0.62
N LEU A 152 7.00 -0.49 -0.19
CA LEU A 152 8.15 -0.21 -1.05
C LEU A 152 8.42 1.30 -1.06
N TYR A 153 9.57 1.70 -0.55
CA TYR A 153 9.93 3.10 -0.40
C TYR A 153 11.42 3.35 -0.57
N PRO A 154 11.82 4.56 -1.03
CA PRO A 154 13.22 4.92 -1.18
C PRO A 154 13.83 5.42 0.13
N ILE A 155 15.12 5.18 0.28
CA ILE A 155 15.97 5.70 1.35
C ILE A 155 17.27 6.23 0.77
N VAL A 156 17.97 7.05 1.54
CA VAL A 156 19.37 7.38 1.28
C VAL A 156 20.26 6.52 2.19
N ALA A 157 21.08 5.69 1.59
CA ALA A 157 22.04 4.87 2.32
C ALA A 157 23.17 5.70 2.93
N ASN A 158 23.95 5.13 3.83
CA ASN A 158 25.03 5.84 4.54
C ASN A 158 26.14 6.38 3.61
N ASP A 159 26.31 5.80 2.46
CA ASP A 159 27.24 6.25 1.40
C ASP A 159 26.65 7.30 0.48
N GLY A 160 25.40 7.72 0.72
CA GLY A 160 24.66 8.69 -0.07
C GLY A 160 23.93 8.11 -1.28
N ALA A 161 24.00 6.80 -1.52
CA ALA A 161 23.28 6.17 -2.62
C ALA A 161 21.77 6.11 -2.36
N LEU A 162 20.98 6.34 -3.43
CA LEU A 162 19.56 6.07 -3.40
C LEU A 162 19.33 4.56 -3.43
N LYS A 163 18.62 4.05 -2.42
CA LYS A 163 18.21 2.66 -2.33
C LYS A 163 16.71 2.56 -2.09
N TRP A 164 16.17 1.38 -2.29
CA TRP A 164 14.78 1.06 -2.02
C TRP A 164 14.66 -0.06 -1.00
N VAL A 165 13.70 0.07 -0.12
CA VAL A 165 13.38 -0.95 0.88
C VAL A 165 12.06 -1.61 0.49
N LEU A 166 12.09 -2.92 0.33
CA LEU A 166 10.89 -3.75 0.24
C LEU A 166 10.63 -4.36 1.62
N SER A 167 9.63 -3.82 2.33
CA SER A 167 9.19 -4.33 3.62
C SER A 167 8.11 -5.39 3.44
N ARG A 168 8.12 -6.40 4.31
CA ARG A 168 7.19 -7.52 4.32
C ARG A 168 6.47 -7.56 5.67
N GLY A 169 5.28 -6.94 5.70
CA GLY A 169 4.47 -6.85 6.91
C GLY A 169 5.14 -6.10 8.07
N GLY A 170 6.20 -5.34 7.82
CA GLY A 170 6.98 -4.64 8.85
C GLY A 170 7.81 -5.56 9.76
N ARG A 171 7.94 -6.85 9.43
CA ARG A 171 8.78 -7.80 10.18
C ARG A 171 10.15 -7.98 9.57
N SER A 172 10.20 -8.04 8.27
CA SER A 172 11.45 -8.24 7.53
C SER A 172 11.51 -7.35 6.30
N TYR A 173 12.71 -7.13 5.80
CA TYR A 173 12.93 -6.29 4.63
C TYR A 173 14.09 -6.77 3.78
N LYS A 174 14.10 -6.30 2.54
CA LYS A 174 15.23 -6.35 1.62
C LYS A 174 15.58 -4.93 1.19
N VAL A 175 16.87 -4.69 0.93
CA VAL A 175 17.34 -3.46 0.29
C VAL A 175 17.77 -3.75 -1.14
N GLY A 176 17.52 -2.82 -2.03
CA GLY A 176 17.85 -2.96 -3.44
C GLY A 176 17.54 -1.72 -4.26
N ASP A 177 17.26 -1.93 -5.53
CA ASP A 177 16.91 -0.87 -6.48
C ASP A 177 15.50 -1.10 -7.02
N PHE A 178 14.76 -0.02 -7.20
CA PHE A 178 13.52 -0.03 -7.98
C PHE A 178 13.80 0.57 -9.35
N LYS A 179 13.84 -0.26 -10.38
CA LYS A 179 14.31 0.11 -11.72
C LYS A 179 13.62 -0.71 -12.82
N GLN A 180 13.81 -0.28 -14.05
CA GLN A 180 13.39 -1.08 -15.19
C GLN A 180 14.39 -2.21 -15.48
N VAL A 181 13.83 -3.41 -15.67
CA VAL A 181 14.53 -4.62 -16.13
C VAL A 181 13.74 -5.15 -17.32
N ASP A 182 14.37 -5.25 -18.47
CA ASP A 182 13.72 -5.67 -19.72
C ASP A 182 12.43 -4.89 -20.05
N GLY A 183 12.46 -3.58 -19.77
CA GLY A 183 11.36 -2.65 -20.04
C GLY A 183 10.20 -2.73 -19.05
N LYS A 184 10.34 -3.45 -17.93
CA LYS A 184 9.36 -3.56 -16.85
C LYS A 184 9.93 -3.08 -15.54
N TRP A 185 9.13 -2.41 -14.74
CA TRP A 185 9.53 -1.98 -13.41
C TRP A 185 9.61 -3.17 -12.44
N ALA A 186 10.70 -3.25 -11.72
CA ALA A 186 11.00 -4.31 -10.76
C ALA A 186 11.78 -3.79 -9.56
N PHE A 187 11.56 -4.40 -8.41
CA PHE A 187 12.47 -4.31 -7.28
C PHE A 187 13.54 -5.41 -7.46
N VAL A 188 14.80 -5.00 -7.47
CA VAL A 188 15.94 -5.90 -7.58
C VAL A 188 16.74 -5.81 -6.29
N ALA A 189 16.69 -6.86 -5.47
CA ALA A 189 17.43 -6.90 -4.22
C ALA A 189 18.95 -6.87 -4.46
N ASP A 190 19.69 -6.18 -3.61
CA ASP A 190 21.15 -6.24 -3.60
C ASP A 190 21.61 -7.68 -3.29
N ASP A 191 22.82 -8.06 -3.73
CA ASP A 191 23.31 -9.44 -3.65
C ASP A 191 23.22 -10.03 -2.24
N VAL A 192 23.51 -9.22 -1.22
CA VAL A 192 23.44 -9.65 0.19
C VAL A 192 22.03 -9.99 0.66
N TYR A 193 20.99 -9.55 -0.05
CA TYR A 193 19.59 -9.79 0.26
C TYR A 193 18.90 -10.77 -0.70
N GLN A 194 19.62 -11.39 -1.62
CA GLN A 194 19.02 -12.31 -2.60
C GLN A 194 18.30 -13.48 -1.91
N ASP A 195 18.97 -14.14 -0.99
CA ASP A 195 18.52 -15.39 -0.38
C ASP A 195 17.97 -15.21 1.05
N HIS A 196 17.97 -14.00 1.62
CA HIS A 196 17.45 -13.75 2.95
C HIS A 196 16.85 -12.35 3.09
N ASP A 197 16.06 -12.18 4.13
CA ASP A 197 15.55 -10.90 4.59
C ASP A 197 16.24 -10.51 5.88
N GLU A 198 16.43 -9.21 6.09
CA GLU A 198 16.80 -8.69 7.40
C GLU A 198 15.57 -8.46 8.28
N ILE A 199 15.74 -8.53 9.58
CA ILE A 199 14.68 -8.31 10.55
C ILE A 199 14.56 -6.81 10.84
N MET A 200 13.35 -6.27 10.68
CA MET A 200 13.07 -4.86 10.92
C MET A 200 12.79 -4.56 12.39
N ASN A 201 12.24 -5.51 13.14
CA ASN A 201 11.78 -5.34 14.51
C ASN A 201 12.41 -6.34 15.46
N PHE A 202 12.75 -5.88 16.67
CA PHE A 202 13.34 -6.71 17.73
C PHE A 202 12.34 -7.31 18.70
N GLY A 203 11.05 -6.99 18.57
CA GLY A 203 9.98 -7.44 19.44
C GLY A 203 9.09 -8.50 18.81
N LYS A 204 8.25 -9.12 19.63
CA LYS A 204 7.17 -10.01 19.19
C LYS A 204 6.08 -9.25 18.44
N ASP A 205 5.80 -8.03 18.92
CA ASP A 205 4.62 -7.24 18.65
C ASP A 205 4.94 -6.12 17.68
N SER A 206 4.99 -6.44 16.42
CA SER A 206 5.01 -5.45 15.35
C SER A 206 4.63 -6.16 14.07
N TYR A 207 3.53 -5.76 13.48
CA TYR A 207 3.03 -6.35 12.24
C TYR A 207 2.22 -5.36 11.41
N ALA A 208 1.98 -5.69 10.14
CA ALA A 208 1.18 -4.91 9.21
C ALA A 208 1.65 -3.47 9.08
N ALA A 209 2.97 -3.27 9.15
CA ALA A 209 3.57 -1.95 9.05
C ALA A 209 3.33 -1.33 7.68
N MET A 210 3.08 -0.03 7.69
CA MET A 210 2.96 0.77 6.48
C MET A 210 3.58 2.15 6.70
N THR A 211 4.42 2.59 5.75
CA THR A 211 4.87 3.97 5.71
C THR A 211 3.76 4.86 5.16
N TYR A 212 3.63 6.03 5.71
CA TYR A 212 2.66 7.02 5.27
C TYR A 212 3.25 8.42 5.29
N TYR A 213 2.47 9.42 4.91
CA TYR A 213 2.83 10.83 4.87
C TYR A 213 3.41 11.31 3.55
N VAL A 214 4.12 10.48 2.80
CA VAL A 214 4.63 10.85 1.49
C VAL A 214 4.47 9.69 0.52
N HIS A 215 3.94 9.98 -0.63
CA HIS A 215 3.69 8.99 -1.67
C HIS A 215 4.26 9.41 -3.03
N ASP A 216 4.71 10.67 -3.19
CA ASP A 216 5.42 11.13 -4.39
C ASP A 216 6.91 11.20 -4.10
N PHE A 217 7.63 10.21 -4.60
CA PHE A 217 9.08 10.08 -4.40
C PHE A 217 9.91 10.75 -5.50
N GLY A 218 9.28 11.48 -6.43
CA GLY A 218 9.95 12.20 -7.49
C GLY A 218 10.35 11.32 -8.68
N THR A 219 11.54 11.56 -9.18
CA THR A 219 12.12 10.83 -10.33
C THR A 219 13.54 10.38 -10.00
N ALA A 220 14.11 9.49 -10.83
CA ALA A 220 15.48 9.03 -10.65
C ALA A 220 16.50 10.20 -10.69
N ASP A 221 16.28 11.20 -11.53
CA ASP A 221 17.15 12.38 -11.63
C ASP A 221 16.92 13.40 -10.50
N HIS A 222 15.70 13.43 -9.96
CA HIS A 222 15.29 14.36 -8.89
C HIS A 222 14.49 13.63 -7.83
N PRO A 223 15.15 12.76 -7.04
CA PRO A 223 14.45 11.99 -6.00
C PRO A 223 14.01 12.91 -4.86
N LYS A 224 12.81 12.70 -4.39
CA LYS A 224 12.25 13.31 -3.18
C LYS A 224 12.29 12.25 -2.09
N ILE A 225 13.26 12.32 -1.21
CA ILE A 225 13.40 11.37 -0.11
C ILE A 225 12.98 12.07 1.18
N PRO A 226 11.73 11.91 1.58
CA PRO A 226 11.23 12.53 2.80
C PRO A 226 11.66 11.75 4.04
N GLN A 227 11.45 12.35 5.19
CA GLN A 227 11.42 11.60 6.43
C GLN A 227 10.16 10.72 6.40
N LEU A 228 10.37 9.41 6.29
CA LEU A 228 9.29 8.44 6.32
C LEU A 228 8.81 8.24 7.76
N THR A 229 7.50 8.08 7.91
CA THR A 229 6.88 7.66 9.16
C THR A 229 6.23 6.29 8.91
N GLU A 230 6.51 5.33 9.78
CA GLU A 230 5.92 4.00 9.73
C GLU A 230 4.96 3.83 10.90
N ILE A 231 3.78 3.27 10.62
CA ILE A 231 2.83 2.83 11.64
C ILE A 231 2.79 1.31 11.65
N ASN A 232 2.81 0.74 12.84
CA ASN A 232 2.80 -0.71 13.07
C ASN A 232 1.64 -1.09 13.98
N TRP A 233 1.03 -2.24 13.73
CA TRP A 233 0.13 -2.85 14.68
C TRP A 233 0.94 -3.51 15.80
N MET A 234 0.78 -2.99 17.01
CA MET A 234 1.47 -3.48 18.20
C MET A 234 0.65 -4.59 18.88
N ASN A 235 0.48 -5.70 18.19
CA ASN A 235 -0.22 -6.84 18.79
C ASN A 235 0.21 -8.16 18.16
N THR A 236 0.46 -9.16 19.00
CA THR A 236 0.44 -10.55 18.61
C THR A 236 -0.92 -11.12 18.93
N ARG A 237 -1.63 -11.63 17.93
CA ARG A 237 -2.92 -12.32 18.12
C ARG A 237 -2.87 -13.43 19.19
N GLU A 238 -1.69 -14.01 19.41
CA GLU A 238 -1.49 -15.12 20.32
C GLU A 238 -1.69 -14.76 21.78
N ASP A 239 -1.34 -13.52 22.16
CA ASP A 239 -1.35 -13.10 23.56
C ASP A 239 -2.67 -12.42 23.99
N TYR A 240 -3.48 -11.93 23.07
CA TYR A 240 -4.66 -11.11 23.37
C TYR A 240 -5.99 -11.63 22.82
N CYS A 241 -5.98 -12.43 21.77
CA CYS A 241 -7.22 -12.90 21.14
C CYS A 241 -7.75 -14.22 21.68
N ASN A 242 -7.08 -14.82 22.67
CA ASN A 242 -7.46 -16.07 23.31
C ASN A 242 -7.88 -15.89 24.79
N LEU A 243 -8.18 -14.66 25.19
CA LEU A 243 -8.72 -14.37 26.52
C LEU A 243 -10.24 -14.42 26.52
#